data_a32dfe30e20e2896aa541b53a5e4a4b4
#
_entry.id   a32dfe30e20e2896aa541b53a5e4a4b4
#
_cell.length_a   1.000
_cell.length_b   1.000
_cell.length_c   1.000
_cell.angle_alpha   90.00
_cell.angle_beta   90.00
_cell.angle_gamma   90.00
#
_symmetry.space_group_name_H-M   'P 1'
#
loop_
_entity.id
_entity.type
_entity.pdbx_description
1 polymer ?
#
loop_
_entity_poly.entity_id
_entity_poly.type
_entity_poly.pdbx_seq_one_letter_code
_entity_poly.pdbx_strand_id
1 'polypeptide(L)'
;TFNYLKNIGKLNSKEVEGLLKKEQDLVVKYEDLLAKSTVSIDGIEVDFEEALSRPNLSPEEYVKIYSDYLKKYNPIFGNIFLELIQTRTEIASKQGFKNYIDYAYMNLNKDYSQKEAKKFRQDVKDYIVPLYREISSKPSDSSIYIKVYKNRSFRKFDTVLEDISPKLKESFDYMKKYDL
;
A
#
# COMPACT_ATOMS: atom_id res chain seq x y z
N THR A 1 11.94 -0.19 21.46
CA THR A 1 13.35 -0.07 21.00
C THR A 1 14.25 -1.12 21.68
N PHE A 2 14.20 -1.29 23.01
CA PHE A 2 15.04 -2.27 23.73
C PHE A 2 14.73 -3.72 23.33
N ASN A 3 13.47 -4.09 23.25
CA ASN A 3 13.04 -5.43 22.81
C ASN A 3 13.46 -5.73 21.37
N TYR A 4 13.43 -4.75 20.48
CA TYR A 4 13.91 -4.88 19.11
C TYR A 4 15.41 -5.21 19.07
N LEU A 5 16.24 -4.42 19.76
CA LEU A 5 17.69 -4.65 19.84
C LEU A 5 18.04 -6.03 20.44
N LYS A 6 17.29 -6.48 21.45
CA LYS A 6 17.45 -7.81 22.04
C LYS A 6 17.13 -8.95 21.07
N ASN A 7 16.23 -8.73 20.12
CA ASN A 7 15.72 -9.75 19.22
C ASN A 7 16.36 -9.71 17.83
N ILE A 8 16.98 -8.58 17.44
CA ILE A 8 17.55 -8.42 16.09
C ILE A 8 18.64 -9.46 15.76
N GLY A 9 19.42 -9.88 16.75
CA GLY A 9 20.41 -10.94 16.59
C GLY A 9 19.82 -12.34 16.39
N LYS A 10 18.54 -12.54 16.76
CA LYS A 10 17.82 -13.79 16.52
C LYS A 10 17.18 -13.84 15.13
N LEU A 11 16.76 -12.67 14.61
CA LEU A 11 16.05 -12.57 13.34
C LEU A 11 16.95 -12.86 12.11
N ASN A 12 18.26 -12.74 12.26
CA ASN A 12 19.25 -12.92 11.20
C ASN A 12 20.25 -14.04 11.54
N SER A 13 19.75 -15.16 12.08
CA SER A 13 20.63 -16.29 12.38
C SER A 13 21.20 -16.89 11.09
N LYS A 14 22.41 -17.49 11.17
CA LYS A 14 23.04 -18.19 10.03
C LYS A 14 22.15 -19.27 9.43
N GLU A 15 21.25 -19.85 10.23
CA GLU A 15 20.32 -20.88 9.81
C GLU A 15 19.32 -20.43 8.74
N VAL A 16 18.98 -19.13 8.71
CA VAL A 16 18.01 -18.55 7.75
C VAL A 16 18.68 -17.68 6.69
N GLU A 17 19.99 -17.52 6.70
CA GLU A 17 20.72 -16.64 5.75
C GLU A 17 20.41 -17.00 4.29
N GLY A 18 20.41 -18.31 3.95
CA GLY A 18 20.06 -18.77 2.60
C GLY A 18 18.62 -18.49 2.21
N LEU A 19 17.69 -18.56 3.18
CA LEU A 19 16.28 -18.24 2.96
C LEU A 19 16.03 -16.75 2.81
N LEU A 20 16.72 -15.91 3.58
CA LEU A 20 16.66 -14.46 3.45
C LEU A 20 17.19 -14.00 2.09
N LYS A 21 18.28 -14.63 1.61
CA LYS A 21 18.77 -14.39 0.26
C LYS A 21 17.75 -14.81 -0.79
N LYS A 22 17.15 -16.00 -0.66
CA LYS A 22 16.10 -16.45 -1.58
C LYS A 22 14.90 -15.51 -1.59
N GLU A 23 14.48 -15.01 -0.42
CA GLU A 23 13.40 -14.01 -0.33
C GLU A 23 13.75 -12.75 -1.12
N GLN A 24 14.98 -12.23 -0.94
CA GLN A 24 15.45 -11.04 -1.66
C GLN A 24 15.50 -11.29 -3.17
N ASP A 25 16.02 -12.44 -3.61
CA ASP A 25 16.10 -12.80 -5.04
C ASP A 25 14.70 -12.88 -5.68
N LEU A 26 13.69 -13.39 -4.95
CA LEU A 26 12.30 -13.41 -5.40
C LEU A 26 11.68 -12.02 -5.51
N VAL A 27 11.98 -11.12 -4.57
CA VAL A 27 11.54 -9.72 -4.62
C VAL A 27 12.15 -9.02 -5.82
N VAL A 28 13.47 -9.13 -6.01
CA VAL A 28 14.17 -8.56 -7.18
C VAL A 28 13.60 -9.11 -8.49
N LYS A 29 13.35 -10.43 -8.56
CA LYS A 29 12.73 -11.05 -9.74
C LYS A 29 11.35 -10.47 -10.04
N TYR A 30 10.53 -10.20 -9.01
CA TYR A 30 9.23 -9.58 -9.18
C TYR A 30 9.35 -8.14 -9.71
N GLU A 31 10.24 -7.35 -9.11
CA GLU A 31 10.48 -5.95 -9.50
C GLU A 31 11.03 -5.85 -10.94
N ASP A 32 11.96 -6.73 -11.30
CA ASP A 32 12.50 -6.84 -12.65
C ASP A 32 11.43 -7.19 -13.70
N LEU A 33 10.53 -8.11 -13.36
CA LEU A 33 9.42 -8.47 -14.24
C LEU A 33 8.42 -7.34 -14.42
N LEU A 34 8.14 -6.57 -13.36
CA LEU A 34 7.32 -5.37 -13.45
C LEU A 34 7.95 -4.32 -14.37
N ALA A 35 9.23 -4.01 -14.12
CA ALA A 35 9.95 -2.96 -14.84
C ALA A 35 10.19 -3.28 -16.32
N LYS A 36 10.17 -4.57 -16.70
CA LYS A 36 10.44 -5.03 -18.09
C LYS A 36 9.21 -5.66 -18.72
N SER A 37 8.03 -5.44 -18.15
CA SER A 37 6.80 -6.04 -18.65
C SER A 37 6.37 -5.41 -19.97
N THR A 38 5.97 -6.27 -20.94
CA THR A 38 5.56 -5.87 -22.26
C THR A 38 4.20 -6.46 -22.63
N VAL A 39 3.50 -5.81 -23.53
CA VAL A 39 2.27 -6.29 -24.18
C VAL A 39 2.42 -6.25 -25.70
N SER A 40 1.74 -7.15 -26.38
CA SER A 40 1.73 -7.14 -27.85
C SER A 40 0.62 -6.24 -28.36
N ILE A 41 0.97 -5.25 -29.20
CA ILE A 41 0.04 -4.39 -29.89
C ILE A 41 0.32 -4.50 -31.38
N ASP A 42 -0.63 -5.00 -32.14
CA ASP A 42 -0.49 -5.26 -33.60
C ASP A 42 0.74 -6.11 -33.94
N GLY A 43 1.09 -7.06 -33.06
CA GLY A 43 2.23 -7.95 -33.21
C GLY A 43 3.58 -7.37 -32.81
N ILE A 44 3.61 -6.16 -32.27
CA ILE A 44 4.81 -5.48 -31.77
C ILE A 44 4.80 -5.51 -30.23
N GLU A 45 5.90 -5.98 -29.62
CA GLU A 45 6.07 -5.92 -28.15
C GLU A 45 6.39 -4.48 -27.74
N VAL A 46 5.53 -3.92 -26.92
CA VAL A 46 5.62 -2.55 -26.37
C VAL A 46 5.67 -2.63 -24.84
N ASP A 47 6.44 -1.77 -24.22
CA ASP A 47 6.43 -1.63 -22.76
C ASP A 47 5.00 -1.37 -22.25
N PHE A 48 4.65 -1.98 -21.11
CA PHE A 48 3.28 -1.92 -20.60
C PHE A 48 2.85 -0.51 -20.21
N GLU A 49 3.72 0.25 -19.53
CA GLU A 49 3.42 1.63 -19.14
C GLU A 49 3.34 2.55 -20.38
N GLU A 50 4.22 2.34 -21.36
CA GLU A 50 4.17 3.04 -22.64
C GLU A 50 2.86 2.74 -23.37
N ALA A 51 2.43 1.47 -23.38
CA ALA A 51 1.18 1.06 -24.01
C ALA A 51 -0.04 1.76 -23.40
N LEU A 52 -0.07 1.91 -22.06
CA LEU A 52 -1.15 2.60 -21.34
C LEU A 52 -1.08 4.13 -21.45
N SER A 53 0.08 4.69 -21.75
CA SER A 53 0.30 6.14 -21.85
C SER A 53 0.02 6.70 -23.25
N ARG A 54 -0.45 5.88 -24.19
CA ARG A 54 -0.73 6.31 -25.55
C ARG A 54 -1.80 7.41 -25.61
N PRO A 55 -1.59 8.46 -26.41
CA PRO A 55 -2.62 9.48 -26.60
C PRO A 55 -3.85 8.88 -27.28
N ASN A 56 -5.04 9.31 -26.85
CA ASN A 56 -6.35 8.90 -27.41
C ASN A 56 -6.67 7.40 -27.26
N LEU A 57 -6.12 6.72 -26.26
CA LEU A 57 -6.46 5.34 -25.95
C LEU A 57 -7.95 5.25 -25.58
N SER A 58 -8.72 4.44 -26.30
CA SER A 58 -10.13 4.20 -25.97
C SER A 58 -10.27 3.33 -24.71
N PRO A 59 -11.40 3.39 -23.99
CA PRO A 59 -11.65 2.51 -22.84
C PRO A 59 -11.55 1.02 -23.20
N GLU A 60 -11.99 0.63 -24.39
CA GLU A 60 -11.96 -0.73 -24.88
C GLU A 60 -10.52 -1.22 -25.12
N GLU A 61 -9.68 -0.38 -25.73
CA GLU A 61 -8.25 -0.66 -25.94
C GLU A 61 -7.52 -0.76 -24.61
N TYR A 62 -7.81 0.14 -23.67
CA TYR A 62 -7.25 0.09 -22.31
C TYR A 62 -7.56 -1.25 -21.64
N VAL A 63 -8.83 -1.67 -21.64
CA VAL A 63 -9.26 -2.94 -21.04
C VAL A 63 -8.58 -4.13 -21.72
N LYS A 64 -8.44 -4.10 -23.06
CA LYS A 64 -7.76 -5.15 -23.82
C LYS A 64 -6.28 -5.26 -23.42
N ILE A 65 -5.54 -4.15 -23.45
CA ILE A 65 -4.11 -4.10 -23.07
C ILE A 65 -3.93 -4.65 -21.66
N TYR A 66 -4.75 -4.19 -20.71
CA TYR A 66 -4.68 -4.63 -19.31
C TYR A 66 -5.01 -6.12 -19.16
N SER A 67 -6.01 -6.61 -19.89
CA SER A 67 -6.39 -8.03 -19.88
C SER A 67 -5.28 -8.92 -20.43
N ASP A 68 -4.65 -8.52 -21.52
CA ASP A 68 -3.57 -9.27 -22.15
C ASP A 68 -2.31 -9.28 -21.27
N TYR A 69 -2.00 -8.17 -20.62
CA TYR A 69 -0.98 -8.09 -19.58
C TYR A 69 -1.24 -9.06 -18.43
N LEU A 70 -2.45 -9.04 -17.86
CA LEU A 70 -2.81 -9.93 -16.75
C LEU A 70 -2.75 -11.40 -17.16
N LYS A 71 -3.22 -11.76 -18.35
CA LYS A 71 -3.11 -13.14 -18.86
C LYS A 71 -1.67 -13.60 -18.98
N LYS A 72 -0.77 -12.73 -19.45
CA LYS A 72 0.66 -13.04 -19.63
C LYS A 72 1.39 -13.16 -18.30
N TYR A 73 1.18 -12.22 -17.38
CA TYR A 73 2.03 -12.09 -16.18
C TYR A 73 1.43 -12.66 -14.88
N ASN A 74 0.10 -12.75 -14.72
CA ASN A 74 -0.49 -13.30 -13.50
C ASN A 74 0.00 -14.69 -13.13
N PRO A 75 0.17 -15.66 -14.06
CA PRO A 75 0.72 -16.96 -13.70
C PRO A 75 2.15 -16.88 -13.16
N ILE A 76 2.97 -15.95 -13.70
CA ILE A 76 4.36 -15.77 -13.30
C ILE A 76 4.42 -15.10 -11.92
N PHE A 77 3.68 -14.01 -11.74
CA PHE A 77 3.57 -13.32 -10.45
C PHE A 77 2.97 -14.22 -9.37
N GLY A 78 1.96 -15.03 -9.73
CA GLY A 78 1.36 -15.99 -8.81
C GLY A 78 2.37 -17.02 -8.31
N ASN A 79 3.24 -17.55 -9.16
CA ASN A 79 4.29 -18.48 -8.76
C ASN A 79 5.31 -17.80 -7.83
N ILE A 80 5.78 -16.59 -8.16
CA ILE A 80 6.70 -15.85 -7.28
C ILE A 80 6.05 -15.59 -5.92
N PHE A 81 4.77 -15.20 -5.91
CA PHE A 81 4.02 -14.95 -4.67
C PHE A 81 3.92 -16.23 -3.80
N LEU A 82 3.61 -17.38 -4.39
CA LEU A 82 3.55 -18.65 -3.66
C LEU A 82 4.91 -19.05 -3.11
N GLU A 83 5.98 -18.88 -3.88
CA GLU A 83 7.34 -19.13 -3.41
C GLU A 83 7.74 -18.18 -2.26
N LEU A 84 7.35 -16.92 -2.33
CA LEU A 84 7.56 -15.96 -1.24
C LEU A 84 6.83 -16.38 0.03
N ILE A 85 5.56 -16.80 -0.06
CA ILE A 85 4.80 -17.30 1.09
C ILE A 85 5.50 -18.50 1.73
N GLN A 86 5.93 -19.47 0.93
CA GLN A 86 6.63 -20.66 1.43
C GLN A 86 7.95 -20.27 2.11
N THR A 87 8.79 -19.48 1.44
CA THR A 87 10.08 -19.03 1.96
C THR A 87 9.91 -18.26 3.26
N ARG A 88 8.98 -17.31 3.32
CA ARG A 88 8.66 -16.52 4.52
C ARG A 88 8.12 -17.35 5.66
N THR A 89 7.30 -18.36 5.36
CA THR A 89 6.79 -19.28 6.38
C THR A 89 7.92 -20.13 6.96
N GLU A 90 8.86 -20.59 6.12
CA GLU A 90 10.02 -21.34 6.55
C GLU A 90 10.97 -20.49 7.41
N ILE A 91 11.24 -19.25 7.02
CA ILE A 91 12.02 -18.29 7.82
C ILE A 91 11.41 -18.15 9.21
N ALA A 92 10.12 -17.90 9.30
CA ALA A 92 9.41 -17.72 10.58
C ALA A 92 9.53 -19.00 11.44
N SER A 93 9.31 -20.16 10.86
CA SER A 93 9.40 -21.45 11.55
C SER A 93 10.79 -21.71 12.12
N LYS A 94 11.85 -21.52 11.30
CA LYS A 94 13.25 -21.69 11.74
C LYS A 94 13.67 -20.69 12.81
N GLN A 95 13.02 -19.52 12.86
CA GLN A 95 13.22 -18.50 13.89
C GLN A 95 12.38 -18.75 15.16
N GLY A 96 11.63 -19.86 15.23
CA GLY A 96 10.81 -20.25 16.37
C GLY A 96 9.48 -19.49 16.50
N PHE A 97 9.01 -18.85 15.43
CA PHE A 97 7.71 -18.20 15.41
C PHE A 97 6.60 -19.17 15.01
N LYS A 98 5.43 -19.00 15.60
CA LYS A 98 4.24 -19.80 15.29
C LYS A 98 3.76 -19.62 13.84
N ASN A 99 3.94 -18.43 13.29
CA ASN A 99 3.54 -18.06 11.93
C ASN A 99 4.35 -16.84 11.45
N TYR A 100 4.28 -16.57 10.14
CA TYR A 100 4.99 -15.45 9.53
C TYR A 100 4.54 -14.07 10.06
N ILE A 101 3.27 -13.92 10.45
CA ILE A 101 2.75 -12.62 10.91
C ILE A 101 3.44 -12.21 12.21
N ASP A 102 3.63 -13.14 13.16
CA ASP A 102 4.33 -12.87 14.42
C ASP A 102 5.80 -12.50 14.17
N TYR A 103 6.47 -13.21 13.26
CA TYR A 103 7.80 -12.86 12.80
C TYR A 103 7.84 -11.46 12.17
N ALA A 104 6.92 -11.17 11.23
CA ALA A 104 6.87 -9.90 10.53
C ALA A 104 6.60 -8.70 11.47
N TYR A 105 5.74 -8.86 12.47
CA TYR A 105 5.51 -7.82 13.48
C TYR A 105 6.79 -7.48 14.24
N MET A 106 7.57 -8.50 14.59
CA MET A 106 8.86 -8.28 15.24
C MET A 106 9.90 -7.67 14.29
N ASN A 107 10.03 -8.22 13.08
CA ASN A 107 10.99 -7.76 12.07
C ASN A 107 10.74 -6.31 11.64
N LEU A 108 9.47 -5.92 11.51
CA LEU A 108 9.05 -4.56 11.17
C LEU A 108 8.97 -3.62 12.40
N ASN A 109 9.46 -4.08 13.56
CA ASN A 109 9.48 -3.30 14.80
C ASN A 109 8.12 -2.69 15.16
N LYS A 110 7.03 -3.47 15.01
CA LYS A 110 5.70 -3.04 15.43
C LYS A 110 5.63 -3.03 16.94
N ASP A 111 5.22 -1.90 17.52
CA ASP A 111 5.04 -1.70 18.96
C ASP A 111 3.62 -2.04 19.44
N TYR A 112 2.76 -2.51 18.53
CA TYR A 112 1.40 -2.95 18.79
C TYR A 112 1.20 -4.41 18.35
N SER A 113 0.27 -5.09 19.03
CA SER A 113 -0.08 -6.50 18.76
C SER A 113 -1.05 -6.67 17.59
N GLN A 114 -1.15 -7.89 17.07
CA GLN A 114 -2.19 -8.26 16.09
C GLN A 114 -3.61 -7.99 16.62
N LYS A 115 -3.85 -8.19 17.93
CA LYS A 115 -5.15 -7.95 18.58
C LYS A 115 -5.50 -6.45 18.54
N GLU A 116 -4.54 -5.59 18.85
CA GLU A 116 -4.73 -4.13 18.79
C GLU A 116 -4.95 -3.66 17.34
N ALA A 117 -4.16 -4.16 16.40
CA ALA A 117 -4.37 -3.88 14.98
C ALA A 117 -5.75 -4.36 14.47
N LYS A 118 -6.24 -5.51 14.95
CA LYS A 118 -7.58 -6.01 14.61
C LYS A 118 -8.66 -5.10 15.20
N LYS A 119 -8.49 -4.67 16.46
CA LYS A 119 -9.41 -3.72 17.10
C LYS A 119 -9.47 -2.41 16.34
N PHE A 120 -8.32 -1.83 16.02
CA PHE A 120 -8.23 -0.59 15.23
C PHE A 120 -8.97 -0.72 13.88
N ARG A 121 -8.73 -1.81 13.13
CA ARG A 121 -9.47 -2.04 11.86
C ARG A 121 -10.98 -2.18 12.06
N GLN A 122 -11.40 -2.75 13.18
CA GLN A 122 -12.83 -2.84 13.50
C GLN A 122 -13.39 -1.44 13.80
N ASP A 123 -12.70 -0.66 14.63
CA ASP A 123 -13.10 0.71 14.95
C ASP A 123 -13.21 1.57 13.66
N VAL A 124 -12.27 1.42 12.72
CA VAL A 124 -12.36 2.09 11.40
C VAL A 124 -13.62 1.66 10.63
N LYS A 125 -13.93 0.35 10.61
CA LYS A 125 -15.13 -0.15 9.93
C LYS A 125 -16.43 0.37 10.57
N ASP A 126 -16.45 0.45 11.88
CA ASP A 126 -17.67 0.78 12.62
C ASP A 126 -17.94 2.29 12.67
N TYR A 127 -16.89 3.11 12.66
CA TYR A 127 -17.01 4.56 12.85
C TYR A 127 -16.59 5.37 11.62
N ILE A 128 -15.47 5.04 10.99
CA ILE A 128 -14.92 5.87 9.91
C ILE A 128 -15.57 5.54 8.57
N VAL A 129 -15.78 4.27 8.25
CA VAL A 129 -16.37 3.86 6.97
C VAL A 129 -17.80 4.38 6.79
N PRO A 130 -18.71 4.33 7.80
CA PRO A 130 -20.03 4.94 7.69
C PRO A 130 -19.96 6.46 7.46
N LEU A 131 -19.11 7.15 8.21
CA LEU A 131 -18.89 8.59 8.05
C LEU A 131 -18.38 8.93 6.64
N TYR A 132 -17.37 8.20 6.15
CA TYR A 132 -16.87 8.37 4.80
C TYR A 132 -17.96 8.17 3.74
N ARG A 133 -18.80 7.14 3.88
CA ARG A 133 -19.93 6.87 2.98
C ARG A 133 -20.94 8.00 3.00
N GLU A 134 -21.26 8.52 4.17
CA GLU A 134 -22.18 9.66 4.31
C GLU A 134 -21.64 10.90 3.58
N ILE A 135 -20.35 11.22 3.79
CA ILE A 135 -19.73 12.36 3.14
C ILE A 135 -19.67 12.16 1.61
N SER A 136 -19.27 10.96 1.17
CA SER A 136 -19.12 10.64 -0.26
C SER A 136 -20.44 10.53 -1.01
N SER A 137 -21.55 10.25 -0.32
CA SER A 137 -22.90 10.19 -0.93
C SER A 137 -23.51 11.56 -1.17
N LYS A 138 -23.00 12.59 -0.50
CA LYS A 138 -23.43 13.97 -0.75
C LYS A 138 -22.83 14.44 -2.08
N PRO A 139 -23.62 15.11 -2.94
CA PRO A 139 -23.07 15.69 -4.16
C PRO A 139 -21.84 16.52 -3.80
N SER A 140 -20.68 16.18 -4.33
CA SER A 140 -19.52 17.01 -4.14
C SER A 140 -19.83 18.33 -4.82
N ASP A 141 -20.01 19.38 -4.03
CA ASP A 141 -20.04 20.72 -4.59
C ASP A 141 -18.64 20.98 -5.18
N SER A 142 -18.54 20.78 -6.50
CA SER A 142 -17.29 21.00 -7.25
C SER A 142 -16.76 22.43 -7.03
N SER A 143 -17.63 23.35 -6.54
CA SER A 143 -17.23 24.69 -6.14
C SER A 143 -16.26 24.69 -4.94
N ILE A 144 -16.36 23.70 -4.03
CA ILE A 144 -15.44 23.56 -2.88
C ILE A 144 -14.06 23.13 -3.38
N TYR A 145 -13.98 22.14 -4.26
CA TYR A 145 -12.72 21.70 -4.88
C TYR A 145 -12.04 22.83 -5.66
N ILE A 146 -12.81 23.59 -6.44
CA ILE A 146 -12.30 24.72 -7.21
C ILE A 146 -11.84 25.86 -6.29
N LYS A 147 -12.54 26.11 -5.18
CA LYS A 147 -12.14 27.13 -4.18
C LYS A 147 -10.84 26.76 -3.49
N VAL A 148 -10.65 25.50 -3.08
CA VAL A 148 -9.41 25.00 -2.44
C VAL A 148 -8.23 25.05 -3.41
N TYR A 149 -8.41 24.60 -4.66
CA TYR A 149 -7.34 24.61 -5.67
C TYR A 149 -6.97 26.00 -6.20
N LYS A 150 -7.94 26.89 -6.39
CA LYS A 150 -7.67 28.28 -6.87
C LYS A 150 -7.04 29.19 -5.84
N ASN A 151 -7.20 28.90 -4.56
CA ASN A 151 -6.68 29.73 -3.48
C ASN A 151 -5.53 29.01 -2.75
N ARG A 152 -4.35 28.97 -3.37
CA ARG A 152 -3.09 28.41 -2.81
C ARG A 152 -2.56 29.10 -1.54
N SER A 153 -3.38 29.80 -0.77
CA SER A 153 -2.99 30.47 0.45
C SER A 153 -3.49 29.70 1.66
N PHE A 154 -2.58 29.26 2.54
CA PHE A 154 -2.87 28.57 3.80
C PHE A 154 -3.89 29.32 4.69
N ARG A 155 -3.94 30.65 4.61
CA ARG A 155 -4.91 31.47 5.37
C ARG A 155 -6.37 31.22 4.97
N LYS A 156 -6.61 30.78 3.73
CA LYS A 156 -7.97 30.44 3.25
C LYS A 156 -8.36 29.00 3.54
N PHE A 157 -7.39 28.13 3.80
CA PHE A 157 -7.65 26.74 4.20
C PHE A 157 -8.31 26.67 5.59
N ASP A 158 -7.87 27.52 6.52
CA ASP A 158 -8.46 27.62 7.86
C ASP A 158 -9.95 27.99 7.80
N THR A 159 -10.33 28.94 6.92
CA THR A 159 -11.73 29.36 6.72
C THR A 159 -12.56 28.25 6.08
N VAL A 160 -11.98 27.54 5.11
CA VAL A 160 -12.66 26.41 4.45
C VAL A 160 -12.90 25.25 5.42
N LEU A 161 -11.95 24.96 6.31
CA LEU A 161 -12.13 23.92 7.34
C LEU A 161 -13.25 24.25 8.33
N GLU A 162 -13.39 25.53 8.70
CA GLU A 162 -14.46 25.99 9.58
C GLU A 162 -15.83 25.83 8.94
N ASP A 163 -15.95 26.12 7.64
CA ASP A 163 -17.18 25.92 6.85
C ASP A 163 -17.54 24.45 6.63
N ILE A 164 -16.54 23.56 6.52
CA ILE A 164 -16.76 22.12 6.30
C ILE A 164 -17.12 21.42 7.62
N SER A 165 -16.35 21.65 8.66
CA SER A 165 -16.57 21.03 9.97
C SER A 165 -15.78 21.78 11.06
N PRO A 166 -16.46 22.35 12.06
CA PRO A 166 -15.82 22.97 13.22
C PRO A 166 -14.87 22.01 13.97
N LYS A 167 -15.19 20.71 14.03
CA LYS A 167 -14.33 19.69 14.65
C LYS A 167 -13.05 19.42 13.87
N LEU A 168 -13.09 19.47 12.54
CA LEU A 168 -11.88 19.37 11.71
C LEU A 168 -10.99 20.61 11.90
N LYS A 169 -11.59 21.78 12.01
CA LYS A 169 -10.86 23.02 12.31
C LYS A 169 -10.17 22.95 13.66
N GLU A 170 -10.88 22.50 14.69
CA GLU A 170 -10.33 22.32 16.05
C GLU A 170 -9.13 21.34 16.05
N SER A 171 -9.27 20.20 15.35
CA SER A 171 -8.19 19.23 15.22
C SER A 171 -6.97 19.80 14.46
N PHE A 172 -7.19 20.56 13.42
CA PHE A 172 -6.14 21.21 12.64
C PHE A 172 -5.41 22.30 13.43
N ASP A 173 -6.16 23.11 14.22
CA ASP A 173 -5.58 24.11 15.10
C ASP A 173 -4.76 23.47 16.23
N TYR A 174 -5.22 22.32 16.73
CA TYR A 174 -4.44 21.52 17.69
C TYR A 174 -3.12 21.03 17.07
N MET A 175 -3.15 20.47 15.86
CA MET A 175 -1.94 20.03 15.16
C MET A 175 -0.95 21.19 14.94
N LYS A 176 -1.44 22.34 14.47
CA LYS A 176 -0.61 23.56 14.31
C LYS A 176 0.02 24.03 15.62
N LYS A 177 -0.74 23.96 16.72
CA LYS A 177 -0.27 24.42 18.04
C LYS A 177 0.90 23.58 18.55
N TYR A 178 0.94 22.30 18.21
CA TYR A 178 1.93 21.34 18.70
C TYR A 178 2.95 20.90 17.64
N ASP A 179 2.94 21.54 16.47
CA ASP A 179 3.86 21.30 15.35
C ASP A 179 3.87 19.82 14.91
N LEU A 180 2.64 19.23 14.81
CA LEU A 180 2.40 17.84 14.44
C LEU A 180 2.06 17.66 12.97
#